data_5e032378f1c48f7b917f49042a8bf041
#
_entry.id   5e032378f1c48f7b917f49042a8bf041
#
_cell.length_a   1.000
_cell.length_b   1.000
_cell.length_c   1.000
_cell.angle_alpha   90.00
_cell.angle_beta   90.00
_cell.angle_gamma   90.00
#
_symmetry.space_group_name_H-M   'P 1'
#
loop_
_entity.id
_entity.type
_entity.pdbx_description
1 polymer ?
#
loop_
_entity_poly.entity_id
_entity_poly.type
_entity_poly.pdbx_seq_one_letter_code
_entity_poly.pdbx_strand_id
1 'polypeptide(L)'
;MKKIILFLLIAIGTSCSKTEDKGINENDIIESIKSMSKLGTTEYTITKVIAGEDSQWYTYGSRKIMLQCTAHLVAGIDAGQIQFTEVDAKMKKIKVTIPQVEIITFNIPPDKIKYKEPFVGPLRSNFSTKEKHAFEIEAEKKIREQIKELNIVSESEKNAKLFIESILRAAGFVSIEIKSATSKK
;
A
#
# COMPACT_ATOMS: atom_id res chain seq x y z
N MET A 1 -60.40 39.47 17.08
CA MET A 1 -58.97 39.27 17.06
C MET A 1 -58.48 37.78 17.27
N LYS A 2 -59.32 36.93 17.86
CA LYS A 2 -58.96 35.50 18.07
C LYS A 2 -59.04 34.55 16.82
N LYS A 3 -59.74 34.96 15.76
CA LYS A 3 -59.93 34.16 14.57
C LYS A 3 -58.82 34.29 13.46
N ILE A 4 -58.03 35.38 13.59
CA ILE A 4 -56.92 35.61 12.60
C ILE A 4 -55.65 34.86 12.99
N ILE A 5 -55.47 34.51 14.27
CA ILE A 5 -54.28 33.75 14.75
C ILE A 5 -54.35 32.28 14.40
N LEU A 6 -55.54 31.73 14.17
CA LEU A 6 -55.73 30.31 13.83
C LEU A 6 -55.37 29.98 12.37
N PHE A 7 -55.38 30.99 11.47
CA PHE A 7 -55.08 30.79 10.05
C PHE A 7 -53.57 30.90 9.72
N LEU A 8 -52.78 31.46 10.65
CA LEU A 8 -51.33 31.62 10.41
C LEU A 8 -50.49 30.39 10.79
N LEU A 9 -51.10 29.36 11.41
CA LEU A 9 -50.38 28.17 11.94
C LEU A 9 -50.40 26.96 10.98
N ILE A 10 -50.99 27.06 9.78
CA ILE A 10 -51.15 25.96 8.82
C ILE A 10 -50.16 26.07 7.63
N ALA A 11 -49.32 27.12 7.58
CA ALA A 11 -48.43 27.37 6.44
C ALA A 11 -46.98 26.85 6.63
N ILE A 12 -46.67 26.05 7.68
CA ILE A 12 -45.30 25.55 7.96
C ILE A 12 -45.21 24.02 7.76
N GLY A 13 -45.78 23.50 6.73
CA GLY A 13 -45.82 22.04 6.60
C GLY A 13 -45.74 21.50 5.18
N THR A 14 -44.83 21.94 4.33
CA THR A 14 -44.47 21.17 3.13
C THR A 14 -43.19 21.72 2.51
N SER A 15 -42.07 21.70 3.22
CA SER A 15 -40.76 21.73 2.59
C SER A 15 -40.10 20.36 2.74
N CYS A 16 -40.72 19.35 2.17
CA CYS A 16 -40.01 18.13 1.80
C CYS A 16 -39.22 18.49 0.52
N SER A 17 -38.00 18.98 0.69
CA SER A 17 -37.05 18.98 -0.42
C SER A 17 -36.83 17.49 -0.79
N LYS A 18 -37.40 17.06 -1.91
CA LYS A 18 -36.93 15.88 -2.61
C LYS A 18 -35.44 16.13 -2.83
N THR A 19 -34.61 15.46 -2.03
CA THR A 19 -33.23 15.22 -2.38
C THR A 19 -33.33 14.42 -3.69
N GLU A 20 -33.12 15.09 -4.82
CA GLU A 20 -32.88 14.38 -6.07
C GLU A 20 -31.71 13.47 -5.75
N ASP A 21 -31.97 12.18 -5.78
CA ASP A 21 -30.96 11.14 -5.80
C ASP A 21 -30.18 11.40 -7.09
N LYS A 22 -29.14 12.25 -7.01
CA LYS A 22 -28.18 12.42 -8.08
C LYS A 22 -27.48 11.09 -8.17
N GLY A 23 -28.05 10.21 -9.00
CA GLY A 23 -27.48 8.93 -9.33
C GLY A 23 -26.00 9.17 -9.63
N ILE A 24 -25.14 8.56 -8.84
CA ILE A 24 -23.69 8.72 -8.95
C ILE A 24 -23.36 8.39 -10.41
N ASN A 25 -22.82 9.36 -11.14
CA ASN A 25 -22.47 9.20 -12.53
C ASN A 25 -21.33 8.17 -12.62
N GLU A 26 -21.56 7.06 -13.30
CA GLU A 26 -20.59 5.96 -13.45
C GLU A 26 -19.25 6.46 -13.98
N ASN A 27 -19.27 7.45 -14.87
CA ASN A 27 -18.04 8.06 -15.42
C ASN A 27 -17.26 8.82 -14.34
N ASP A 28 -17.94 9.52 -13.44
CA ASP A 28 -17.28 10.28 -12.35
C ASP A 28 -16.54 9.32 -11.41
N ILE A 29 -17.07 8.14 -11.18
CA ILE A 29 -16.43 7.11 -10.35
C ILE A 29 -15.20 6.52 -11.06
N ILE A 30 -15.32 6.20 -12.33
CA ILE A 30 -14.20 5.69 -13.12
C ILE A 30 -13.07 6.71 -13.15
N GLU A 31 -13.39 7.98 -13.34
CA GLU A 31 -12.42 9.07 -13.30
C GLU A 31 -11.81 9.25 -11.91
N SER A 32 -12.63 9.17 -10.85
CA SER A 32 -12.17 9.22 -9.47
C SER A 32 -11.19 8.10 -9.15
N ILE A 33 -11.46 6.86 -9.57
CA ILE A 33 -10.56 5.73 -9.38
C ILE A 33 -9.24 5.98 -10.12
N LYS A 34 -9.28 6.41 -11.38
CA LYS A 34 -8.08 6.69 -12.18
C LYS A 34 -7.24 7.83 -11.60
N SER A 35 -7.88 8.82 -10.98
CA SER A 35 -7.20 9.97 -10.37
C SER A 35 -6.41 9.61 -9.09
N MET A 36 -6.65 8.45 -8.49
CA MET A 36 -5.93 8.00 -7.29
C MET A 36 -4.43 7.76 -7.54
N SER A 37 -3.99 7.68 -8.81
CA SER A 37 -2.60 7.43 -9.20
C SER A 37 -2.04 6.14 -8.58
N LYS A 38 -1.30 6.22 -7.48
CA LYS A 38 -0.75 5.06 -6.78
C LYS A 38 -1.69 4.59 -5.67
N LEU A 39 -2.26 3.40 -5.82
CA LEU A 39 -3.13 2.79 -4.81
C LEU A 39 -2.35 1.74 -4.01
N GLY A 40 -1.88 2.13 -2.82
CA GLY A 40 -1.30 1.21 -1.85
C GLY A 40 -2.38 0.32 -1.24
N THR A 41 -2.24 -0.99 -1.39
CA THR A 41 -3.26 -1.94 -0.94
C THR A 41 -2.80 -2.81 0.22
N THR A 42 -1.48 -2.87 0.44
CA THR A 42 -0.90 -3.67 1.53
C THR A 42 0.37 -3.00 2.04
N GLU A 43 0.47 -2.89 3.36
CA GLU A 43 1.65 -2.39 4.05
C GLU A 43 2.32 -3.52 4.83
N TYR A 44 3.65 -3.57 4.75
CA TYR A 44 4.47 -4.55 5.46
C TYR A 44 5.57 -3.88 6.26
N THR A 45 5.85 -4.47 7.42
CA THR A 45 7.03 -4.14 8.23
C THR A 45 7.90 -5.39 8.31
N ILE A 46 9.11 -5.32 7.77
CA ILE A 46 10.06 -6.43 7.74
C ILE A 46 11.26 -6.09 8.60
N THR A 47 11.51 -6.92 9.61
CA THR A 47 12.71 -6.79 10.45
C THR A 47 13.71 -7.89 10.10
N LYS A 48 14.95 -7.50 9.83
CA LYS A 48 16.07 -8.42 9.57
C LYS A 48 17.19 -8.17 10.57
N VAL A 49 17.76 -9.27 11.05
CA VAL A 49 18.98 -9.23 11.86
C VAL A 49 20.11 -9.83 11.04
N ILE A 50 21.21 -9.10 10.93
CA ILE A 50 22.41 -9.51 10.21
C ILE A 50 23.56 -9.53 11.20
N ALA A 51 24.24 -10.65 11.24
CA ALA A 51 25.48 -10.82 11.99
C ALA A 51 26.65 -10.87 11.02
N GLY A 52 27.67 -10.08 11.27
CA GLY A 52 28.95 -10.13 10.57
C GLY A 52 30.07 -10.53 11.53
N GLU A 53 30.93 -11.41 11.08
CA GLU A 53 32.16 -11.79 11.79
C GLU A 53 33.35 -11.54 10.87
N ASP A 54 34.35 -10.87 11.41
CA ASP A 54 35.63 -10.63 10.75
C ASP A 54 36.73 -11.34 11.54
N SER A 55 37.15 -12.50 11.05
CA SER A 55 38.27 -13.28 11.56
C SER A 55 39.27 -13.49 10.44
N GLN A 56 40.31 -12.67 10.42
CA GLN A 56 41.38 -12.79 9.43
C GLN A 56 42.51 -13.65 9.99
N TRP A 57 42.96 -14.64 9.21
CA TRP A 57 43.99 -15.63 9.65
C TRP A 57 45.33 -14.98 10.09
N TYR A 58 45.61 -13.74 9.61
CA TYR A 58 46.84 -13.00 9.91
C TYR A 58 46.66 -11.97 11.04
N THR A 59 45.46 -11.89 11.64
CA THR A 59 45.20 -10.97 12.76
C THR A 59 44.78 -11.74 14.00
N TYR A 60 45.32 -11.34 15.12
CA TYR A 60 44.96 -11.95 16.41
C TYR A 60 43.60 -11.41 16.89
N GLY A 61 42.65 -12.31 17.10
CA GLY A 61 41.32 -11.99 17.59
C GLY A 61 40.30 -11.80 16.47
N SER A 62 39.03 -11.88 16.81
CA SER A 62 37.86 -11.69 15.91
C SER A 62 37.10 -10.43 16.29
N ARG A 63 36.34 -9.92 15.34
CA ARG A 63 35.34 -8.87 15.56
C ARG A 63 33.98 -9.39 15.13
N LYS A 64 32.94 -9.12 15.93
CA LYS A 64 31.57 -9.47 15.60
C LYS A 64 30.70 -8.22 15.70
N ILE A 65 29.81 -8.05 14.76
CA ILE A 65 28.82 -6.99 14.73
C ILE A 65 27.46 -7.58 14.46
N MET A 66 26.43 -7.06 15.08
CA MET A 66 25.06 -7.44 14.80
C MET A 66 24.27 -6.18 14.49
N LEU A 67 23.58 -6.20 13.36
CA LEU A 67 22.75 -5.12 12.86
C LEU A 67 21.30 -5.60 12.77
N GLN A 68 20.39 -4.87 13.40
CA GLN A 68 18.95 -5.04 13.20
C GLN A 68 18.42 -3.89 12.35
N CYS A 69 17.81 -4.20 11.22
CA CYS A 69 17.14 -3.24 10.34
C CYS A 69 15.66 -3.57 10.25
N THR A 70 14.81 -2.54 10.31
CA THR A 70 13.38 -2.66 10.07
C THR A 70 13.01 -1.81 8.86
N ALA A 71 12.49 -2.45 7.82
CA ALA A 71 12.02 -1.80 6.61
C ALA A 71 10.50 -1.69 6.62
N HIS A 72 9.98 -0.58 6.11
CA HIS A 72 8.58 -0.37 5.80
C HIS A 72 8.42 -0.40 4.28
N LEU A 73 7.45 -1.15 3.80
CA LEU A 73 7.13 -1.21 2.39
C LEU A 73 5.61 -1.14 2.18
N VAL A 74 5.21 -0.50 1.09
CA VAL A 74 3.84 -0.46 0.61
C VAL A 74 3.82 -1.06 -0.78
N ALA A 75 3.00 -2.07 -0.99
CA ALA A 75 2.74 -2.66 -2.29
C ALA A 75 1.32 -2.30 -2.75
N GLY A 76 1.13 -2.18 -4.05
CA GLY A 76 -0.16 -1.81 -4.63
C GLY A 76 -0.12 -1.74 -6.13
N ILE A 77 -1.07 -1.02 -6.71
CA ILE A 77 -1.23 -0.86 -8.15
C ILE A 77 -1.22 0.61 -8.56
N ASP A 78 -0.90 0.89 -9.81
CA ASP A 78 -1.11 2.19 -10.42
C ASP A 78 -2.55 2.29 -10.91
N ALA A 79 -3.41 2.99 -10.15
CA ALA A 79 -4.83 3.12 -10.48
C ALA A 79 -5.06 3.86 -11.79
N GLY A 80 -4.14 4.72 -12.22
CA GLY A 80 -4.21 5.40 -13.52
C GLY A 80 -4.13 4.44 -14.71
N GLN A 81 -3.55 3.25 -14.52
CA GLN A 81 -3.42 2.23 -15.56
C GLN A 81 -4.58 1.21 -15.56
N ILE A 82 -5.55 1.35 -14.66
CA ILE A 82 -6.74 0.48 -14.64
C ILE A 82 -7.54 0.71 -15.93
N GLN A 83 -7.89 -0.39 -16.60
CA GLN A 83 -8.71 -0.37 -17.79
C GLN A 83 -10.13 -0.82 -17.45
N PHE A 84 -11.09 0.03 -17.78
CA PHE A 84 -12.52 -0.26 -17.65
C PHE A 84 -13.06 -0.58 -19.04
N THR A 85 -13.63 -1.77 -19.18
CA THR A 85 -14.19 -2.28 -20.45
C THR A 85 -15.58 -2.80 -20.20
N GLU A 86 -16.38 -2.88 -21.28
CA GLU A 86 -17.76 -3.40 -21.23
C GLU A 86 -18.60 -2.74 -20.11
N VAL A 87 -18.59 -1.41 -20.06
CA VAL A 87 -19.42 -0.65 -19.12
C VAL A 87 -20.85 -0.61 -19.64
N ASP A 88 -21.76 -1.29 -18.96
CA ASP A 88 -23.19 -1.30 -19.26
C ASP A 88 -23.98 -0.77 -18.06
N ALA A 89 -24.36 0.50 -18.14
CA ALA A 89 -25.11 1.20 -17.11
C ALA A 89 -26.51 0.58 -16.90
N LYS A 90 -27.16 0.11 -17.97
CA LYS A 90 -28.53 -0.44 -17.91
C LYS A 90 -28.55 -1.79 -17.22
N MET A 91 -27.59 -2.65 -17.54
CA MET A 91 -27.45 -3.96 -16.92
C MET A 91 -26.58 -3.92 -15.66
N LYS A 92 -26.06 -2.75 -15.28
CA LYS A 92 -25.17 -2.55 -14.12
C LYS A 92 -23.97 -3.52 -14.15
N LYS A 93 -23.36 -3.65 -15.31
CA LYS A 93 -22.25 -4.58 -15.56
C LYS A 93 -21.00 -3.84 -15.96
N ILE A 94 -19.84 -4.28 -15.43
CA ILE A 94 -18.55 -3.71 -15.77
C ILE A 94 -17.45 -4.78 -15.75
N LYS A 95 -16.51 -4.68 -16.68
CA LYS A 95 -15.26 -5.45 -16.66
C LYS A 95 -14.08 -4.52 -16.39
N VAL A 96 -13.19 -4.95 -15.52
CA VAL A 96 -12.01 -4.19 -15.07
C VAL A 96 -10.76 -5.04 -15.24
N THR A 97 -9.72 -4.44 -15.80
CA THR A 97 -8.37 -5.04 -15.80
C THR A 97 -7.46 -4.17 -14.94
N ILE A 98 -7.00 -4.72 -13.82
CA ILE A 98 -6.02 -4.05 -12.95
C ILE A 98 -4.61 -4.30 -13.46
N PRO A 99 -3.69 -3.32 -13.35
CA PRO A 99 -2.28 -3.50 -13.70
C PRO A 99 -1.59 -4.43 -12.71
N GLN A 100 -0.32 -4.75 -13.00
CA GLN A 100 0.50 -5.54 -12.09
C GLN A 100 0.78 -4.77 -10.79
N VAL A 101 0.87 -5.54 -9.70
CA VAL A 101 1.29 -5.00 -8.40
C VAL A 101 2.76 -4.60 -8.47
N GLU A 102 3.06 -3.45 -7.92
CA GLU A 102 4.42 -2.93 -7.75
C GLU A 102 4.68 -2.51 -6.29
N ILE A 103 5.95 -2.41 -5.94
CA ILE A 103 6.35 -1.81 -4.68
C ILE A 103 6.32 -0.29 -4.85
N ILE A 104 5.33 0.35 -4.24
CA ILE A 104 5.12 1.80 -4.31
C ILE A 104 6.13 2.53 -3.42
N THR A 105 6.37 2.00 -2.22
CA THR A 105 7.30 2.58 -1.25
C THR A 105 8.13 1.49 -0.61
N PHE A 106 9.43 1.73 -0.48
CA PHE A 106 10.35 0.95 0.31
C PHE A 106 11.27 1.91 1.05
N ASN A 107 11.27 1.84 2.37
CA ASN A 107 12.07 2.71 3.22
C ASN A 107 12.61 1.96 4.43
N ILE A 108 13.87 2.22 4.78
CA ILE A 108 14.49 1.81 6.05
C ILE A 108 14.81 3.11 6.80
N PRO A 109 13.97 3.54 7.75
CA PRO A 109 14.22 4.75 8.50
C PRO A 109 15.51 4.64 9.31
N PRO A 110 16.33 5.68 9.40
CA PRO A 110 17.60 5.63 10.14
C PRO A 110 17.43 5.25 11.62
N ASP A 111 16.34 5.64 12.27
CA ASP A 111 16.00 5.28 13.65
C ASP A 111 15.66 3.79 13.82
N LYS A 112 15.39 3.10 12.73
CA LYS A 112 15.11 1.66 12.66
C LYS A 112 16.34 0.81 12.35
N ILE A 113 17.50 1.43 12.20
CA ILE A 113 18.80 0.78 12.08
C ILE A 113 19.44 0.75 13.47
N LYS A 114 19.57 -0.44 14.05
CA LYS A 114 20.09 -0.60 15.40
C LYS A 114 21.28 -1.54 15.39
N TYR A 115 22.43 -1.03 15.83
CA TYR A 115 23.60 -1.83 16.09
C TYR A 115 23.54 -2.35 17.52
N LYS A 116 23.77 -3.65 17.70
CA LYS A 116 24.12 -4.19 19.02
C LYS A 116 25.60 -3.95 19.27
N GLU A 117 25.99 -3.87 20.56
CA GLU A 117 27.38 -3.67 20.90
C GLU A 117 28.30 -4.67 20.21
N PRO A 118 29.26 -4.21 19.43
CA PRO A 118 30.17 -5.07 18.72
C PRO A 118 31.10 -5.77 19.72
N PHE A 119 31.34 -7.06 19.50
CA PHE A 119 32.45 -7.73 20.12
C PHE A 119 33.74 -7.38 19.37
N VAL A 120 34.73 -6.88 20.04
CA VAL A 120 36.03 -6.55 19.47
C VAL A 120 37.12 -7.24 20.29
N GLY A 121 37.78 -8.20 19.70
CA GLY A 121 38.84 -8.95 20.34
C GLY A 121 40.09 -8.09 20.62
N PRO A 122 41.01 -8.59 21.49
CA PRO A 122 42.28 -7.93 21.76
C PRO A 122 43.05 -7.58 20.49
N LEU A 123 43.67 -6.41 20.46
CA LEU A 123 44.47 -5.90 19.33
C LEU A 123 43.67 -5.65 18.03
N ARG A 124 42.36 -5.55 18.13
CA ARG A 124 41.49 -5.20 17.00
C ARG A 124 40.88 -3.81 17.18
N SER A 125 40.75 -3.06 16.10
CA SER A 125 40.02 -1.77 16.08
C SER A 125 38.52 -1.97 15.97
N ASN A 126 37.74 -1.02 16.45
CA ASN A 126 36.29 -0.99 16.23
C ASN A 126 35.94 -0.93 14.73
N PHE A 127 34.70 -1.31 14.39
CA PHE A 127 34.19 -1.17 13.04
C PHE A 127 34.14 0.31 12.63
N SER A 128 34.76 0.62 11.51
CA SER A 128 34.71 1.94 10.91
C SER A 128 33.30 2.25 10.35
N THR A 129 33.02 3.52 10.11
CA THR A 129 31.77 3.96 9.49
C THR A 129 31.56 3.31 8.13
N LYS A 130 32.63 3.14 7.34
CA LYS A 130 32.57 2.47 6.04
C LYS A 130 32.14 0.99 6.15
N GLU A 131 32.69 0.27 7.12
CA GLU A 131 32.33 -1.13 7.37
C GLU A 131 30.89 -1.23 7.83
N LYS A 132 30.45 -0.38 8.76
CA LYS A 132 29.04 -0.32 9.20
C LYS A 132 28.09 -0.07 8.03
N HIS A 133 28.41 0.89 7.17
CA HIS A 133 27.59 1.18 5.99
C HIS A 133 27.53 -0.02 5.01
N ALA A 134 28.59 -0.80 4.87
CA ALA A 134 28.55 -2.02 4.07
C ALA A 134 27.57 -3.06 4.66
N PHE A 135 27.46 -3.17 5.98
CA PHE A 135 26.46 -4.03 6.62
C PHE A 135 25.02 -3.52 6.40
N GLU A 136 24.82 -2.20 6.38
CA GLU A 136 23.50 -1.60 6.07
C GLU A 136 23.05 -1.95 4.64
N ILE A 137 23.98 -1.83 3.68
CA ILE A 137 23.70 -2.20 2.27
C ILE A 137 23.37 -3.70 2.17
N GLU A 138 24.12 -4.55 2.89
CA GLU A 138 23.84 -5.99 2.89
C GLU A 138 22.49 -6.29 3.54
N ALA A 139 22.12 -5.58 4.60
CA ALA A 139 20.83 -5.71 5.26
C ALA A 139 19.68 -5.35 4.31
N GLU A 140 19.81 -4.21 3.61
CA GLU A 140 18.82 -3.81 2.61
C GLU A 140 18.67 -4.87 1.52
N LYS A 141 19.80 -5.36 0.98
CA LYS A 141 19.79 -6.42 -0.05
C LYS A 141 19.04 -7.66 0.43
N LYS A 142 19.34 -8.16 1.63
CA LYS A 142 18.67 -9.34 2.20
C LYS A 142 17.18 -9.11 2.46
N ILE A 143 16.77 -7.89 2.84
CA ILE A 143 15.36 -7.56 2.97
C ILE A 143 14.68 -7.57 1.61
N ARG A 144 15.29 -6.99 0.57
CA ARG A 144 14.75 -7.01 -0.80
C ARG A 144 14.65 -8.43 -1.39
N GLU A 145 15.58 -9.31 -1.05
CA GLU A 145 15.51 -10.73 -1.43
C GLU A 145 14.33 -11.42 -0.72
N GLN A 146 14.16 -11.18 0.57
CA GLN A 146 13.04 -11.74 1.33
C GLN A 146 11.67 -11.27 0.81
N ILE A 147 11.56 -10.02 0.36
CA ILE A 147 10.31 -9.50 -0.25
C ILE A 147 9.86 -10.37 -1.43
N LYS A 148 10.81 -10.89 -2.23
CA LYS A 148 10.49 -11.74 -3.38
C LYS A 148 9.95 -13.13 -2.98
N GLU A 149 10.32 -13.60 -1.78
CA GLU A 149 9.88 -14.89 -1.24
C GLU A 149 8.52 -14.80 -0.55
N LEU A 150 8.12 -13.59 -0.14
CA LEU A 150 6.84 -13.35 0.50
C LEU A 150 5.72 -13.22 -0.56
N ASN A 151 4.53 -13.69 -0.22
CA ASN A 151 3.33 -13.59 -1.09
C ASN A 151 2.76 -12.16 -1.17
N ILE A 152 3.61 -11.14 -1.04
CA ILE A 152 3.22 -9.72 -1.00
C ILE A 152 2.45 -9.33 -2.26
N VAL A 153 2.95 -9.76 -3.42
CA VAL A 153 2.33 -9.45 -4.72
C VAL A 153 0.92 -10.04 -4.80
N SER A 154 0.76 -11.32 -4.45
CA SER A 154 -0.53 -12.01 -4.51
C SER A 154 -1.54 -11.42 -3.53
N GLU A 155 -1.08 -11.08 -2.32
CA GLU A 155 -1.95 -10.47 -1.30
C GLU A 155 -2.36 -9.06 -1.68
N SER A 156 -1.42 -8.25 -2.17
CA SER A 156 -1.71 -6.90 -2.65
C SER A 156 -2.65 -6.90 -3.86
N GLU A 157 -2.50 -7.86 -4.76
CA GLU A 157 -3.42 -8.04 -5.90
C GLU A 157 -4.85 -8.37 -5.43
N LYS A 158 -4.97 -9.30 -4.47
CA LYS A 158 -6.27 -9.64 -3.90
C LYS A 158 -6.92 -8.43 -3.22
N ASN A 159 -6.16 -7.68 -2.44
CA ASN A 159 -6.65 -6.48 -1.76
C ASN A 159 -7.04 -5.38 -2.76
N ALA A 160 -6.27 -5.20 -3.83
CA ALA A 160 -6.61 -4.26 -4.91
C ALA A 160 -7.95 -4.63 -5.57
N LYS A 161 -8.15 -5.91 -5.90
CA LYS A 161 -9.42 -6.40 -6.47
C LYS A 161 -10.60 -6.14 -5.53
N LEU A 162 -10.47 -6.47 -4.26
CA LEU A 162 -11.51 -6.26 -3.26
C LEU A 162 -11.84 -4.77 -3.10
N PHE A 163 -10.84 -3.91 -3.10
CA PHE A 163 -11.03 -2.47 -2.97
C PHE A 163 -11.79 -1.91 -4.20
N ILE A 164 -11.34 -2.22 -5.41
CA ILE A 164 -12.00 -1.78 -6.64
C ILE A 164 -13.42 -2.34 -6.72
N GLU A 165 -13.63 -3.61 -6.37
CA GLU A 165 -14.95 -4.20 -6.33
C GLU A 165 -15.88 -3.47 -5.37
N SER A 166 -15.40 -3.11 -4.17
CA SER A 166 -16.19 -2.40 -3.17
C SER A 166 -16.64 -1.02 -3.66
N ILE A 167 -15.76 -0.27 -4.33
CA ILE A 167 -16.09 1.03 -4.90
C ILE A 167 -17.14 0.88 -6.01
N LEU A 168 -16.93 -0.09 -6.91
CA LEU A 168 -17.86 -0.30 -8.03
C LEU A 168 -19.23 -0.78 -7.55
N ARG A 169 -19.30 -1.60 -6.49
CA ARG A 169 -20.58 -1.98 -5.87
C ARG A 169 -21.27 -0.78 -5.23
N ALA A 170 -20.52 0.07 -4.52
CA ALA A 170 -21.06 1.30 -3.96
C ALA A 170 -21.57 2.26 -5.04
N ALA A 171 -20.97 2.21 -6.23
CA ALA A 171 -21.40 2.91 -7.43
C ALA A 171 -22.66 2.33 -8.09
N GLY A 172 -23.17 1.19 -7.63
CA GLY A 172 -24.38 0.56 -8.12
C GLY A 172 -24.17 -0.53 -9.16
N PHE A 173 -22.93 -0.89 -9.50
CA PHE A 173 -22.68 -2.05 -10.36
C PHE A 173 -22.99 -3.36 -9.62
N VAL A 174 -23.68 -4.28 -10.32
CA VAL A 174 -24.11 -5.57 -9.75
C VAL A 174 -23.22 -6.71 -10.25
N SER A 175 -22.90 -6.69 -11.55
CA SER A 175 -22.03 -7.69 -12.19
C SER A 175 -20.66 -7.07 -12.46
N ILE A 176 -19.65 -7.46 -11.65
CA ILE A 176 -18.31 -6.92 -11.73
C ILE A 176 -17.35 -8.07 -12.01
N GLU A 177 -16.60 -7.98 -13.10
CA GLU A 177 -15.54 -8.93 -13.45
C GLU A 177 -14.19 -8.22 -13.38
N ILE A 178 -13.29 -8.67 -12.49
CA ILE A 178 -11.98 -8.07 -12.33
C ILE A 178 -10.89 -9.07 -12.70
N LYS A 179 -10.08 -8.72 -13.69
CA LYS A 179 -8.91 -9.49 -14.14
C LYS A 179 -7.62 -8.74 -13.82
N SER A 180 -6.53 -9.47 -13.62
CA SER A 180 -5.19 -8.91 -13.55
C SER A 180 -4.54 -8.93 -14.92
N ALA A 181 -3.79 -7.88 -15.25
CA ALA A 181 -2.98 -7.87 -16.46
C ALA A 181 -1.94 -8.99 -16.38
N THR A 182 -1.86 -9.79 -17.45
CA THR A 182 -0.87 -10.85 -17.54
C THR A 182 0.53 -10.25 -17.63
N SER A 183 1.49 -10.79 -16.87
CA SER A 183 2.88 -10.41 -16.98
C SER A 183 3.35 -10.61 -18.43
N LYS A 184 3.70 -9.53 -19.13
CA LYS A 184 4.53 -9.68 -20.32
C LYS A 184 5.91 -10.18 -19.86
N LYS A 185 6.21 -11.43 -20.17
CA LYS A 185 7.55 -12.00 -20.03
C LYS A 185 8.54 -11.26 -20.90
#